data_cffb20aba8eabdd0e0339015d3961e6d
#
_entry.id   cffb20aba8eabdd0e0339015d3961e6d
#
_cell.length_a   1.000
_cell.length_b   1.000
_cell.length_c   1.000
_cell.angle_alpha   90.00
_cell.angle_beta   90.00
_cell.angle_gamma   90.00
#
_symmetry.space_group_name_H-M   'P 1'
#
loop_
_entity.id
_entity.type
_entity.pdbx_description
1 polymer ?
#
loop_
_entity_poly.entity_id
_entity_poly.type
_entity_poly.pdbx_seq_one_letter_code
_entity_poly.pdbx_strand_id
1 'polypeptide(L)'
;MNKKIITFTMSLRQSQFEVDRLETEAKKLGVEVNRSLYRDLSFKVENGQAKALVRGEEVNFENTLGMWFRVAGTRSGKYTEARNLLLRIVDKNVLAINREGYLGWNRMGKIAQHGVFLENDIPVIPTRIFYTKDQVMESKFWREFGWPIVAKHERGYQGKSVRKFDNFKELRRFVRKINEKNLGMFLWQKCLPTKWDIRVIVLGGKVLGSMKRSAAGDEFRSNFSLGGSVEPWSLSESDRILAEKVAKVCGLDYCGVDIMKDNDGNSFILEVNRQCQFKGFEQSTGINVAKAVVELILERSGK
;
A
#
# COMPACT_ATOMS: atom_id res chain seq x y z
N MET A 1 -6.75 30.19 -16.56
CA MET A 1 -6.77 29.75 -15.15
C MET A 1 -5.63 28.74 -14.92
N ASN A 2 -4.92 28.83 -13.79
CA ASN A 2 -3.80 27.96 -13.55
C ASN A 2 -4.27 26.51 -13.33
N LYS A 3 -3.70 25.59 -14.08
CA LYS A 3 -3.94 24.15 -13.91
C LYS A 3 -3.30 23.65 -12.62
N LYS A 4 -3.99 22.78 -11.85
CA LYS A 4 -3.54 22.35 -10.53
C LYS A 4 -3.68 20.84 -10.29
N ILE A 5 -2.84 20.33 -9.40
CA ILE A 5 -2.98 19.01 -8.79
C ILE A 5 -3.59 19.18 -7.40
N ILE A 6 -4.59 18.38 -7.05
CA ILE A 6 -5.18 18.40 -5.70
C ILE A 6 -4.68 17.20 -4.93
N THR A 7 -4.13 17.44 -3.73
CA THR A 7 -3.74 16.38 -2.81
C THR A 7 -4.66 16.34 -1.60
N PHE A 8 -5.07 15.14 -1.18
CA PHE A 8 -5.87 14.93 0.02
C PHE A 8 -5.09 14.18 1.09
N THR A 9 -5.03 14.73 2.31
CA THR A 9 -4.35 14.14 3.46
C THR A 9 -5.21 14.21 4.72
N MET A 10 -4.88 13.43 5.75
CA MET A 10 -5.56 13.47 7.07
C MET A 10 -5.15 14.67 7.90
N SER A 11 -3.90 15.06 7.83
CA SER A 11 -3.36 16.24 8.49
C SER A 11 -2.16 16.76 7.72
N LEU A 12 -1.84 18.03 7.90
CA LEU A 12 -0.65 18.62 7.29
C LEU A 12 0.67 18.09 7.90
N ARG A 13 0.59 17.41 9.04
CA ARG A 13 1.77 16.82 9.71
C ARG A 13 2.07 15.38 9.29
N GLN A 14 1.05 14.63 8.81
CA GLN A 14 1.22 13.26 8.33
C GLN A 14 1.44 13.24 6.82
N SER A 15 2.35 12.40 6.35
CA SER A 15 2.73 12.27 4.93
C SER A 15 3.26 13.57 4.31
N GLN A 16 3.86 14.42 5.13
CA GLN A 16 4.34 15.74 4.71
C GLN A 16 5.45 15.59 3.66
N PHE A 17 6.38 14.66 3.85
CA PHE A 17 7.49 14.46 2.91
C PHE A 17 7.03 14.23 1.47
N GLU A 18 6.10 13.29 1.24
CA GLU A 18 5.65 12.93 -0.11
C GLU A 18 4.90 14.09 -0.77
N VAL A 19 4.09 14.85 -0.01
CA VAL A 19 3.36 16.00 -0.54
C VAL A 19 4.29 17.19 -0.78
N ASP A 20 5.24 17.44 0.13
CA ASP A 20 6.25 18.49 -0.02
C ASP A 20 7.12 18.25 -1.25
N ARG A 21 7.50 16.98 -1.47
CA ARG A 21 8.25 16.58 -2.67
C ARG A 21 7.45 16.79 -3.94
N LEU A 22 6.16 16.35 -3.94
CA LEU A 22 5.28 16.54 -5.08
C LEU A 22 5.13 18.02 -5.46
N GLU A 23 4.88 18.89 -4.45
CA GLU A 23 4.76 20.33 -4.66
C GLU A 23 6.04 20.95 -5.23
N THR A 24 7.19 20.53 -4.69
CA THR A 24 8.50 21.00 -5.17
C THR A 24 8.70 20.66 -6.65
N GLU A 25 8.40 19.44 -7.06
CA GLU A 25 8.58 19.00 -8.44
C GLU A 25 7.51 19.57 -9.37
N ALA A 26 6.26 19.68 -8.94
CA ALA A 26 5.18 20.31 -9.70
C ALA A 26 5.49 21.78 -10.00
N LYS A 27 6.00 22.53 -9.01
CA LYS A 27 6.39 23.94 -9.18
C LYS A 27 7.46 24.12 -10.26
N LYS A 28 8.43 23.21 -10.37
CA LYS A 28 9.46 23.23 -11.42
C LYS A 28 8.86 23.08 -12.83
N LEU A 29 7.70 22.41 -12.92
CA LEU A 29 6.96 22.18 -14.17
C LEU A 29 5.83 23.20 -14.40
N GLY A 30 5.77 24.26 -13.60
CA GLY A 30 4.75 25.32 -13.71
C GLY A 30 3.35 24.88 -13.25
N VAL A 31 3.25 23.82 -12.42
CA VAL A 31 1.99 23.27 -11.92
C VAL A 31 1.80 23.63 -10.46
N GLU A 32 0.62 24.12 -10.11
CA GLU A 32 0.22 24.40 -8.73
C GLU A 32 -0.25 23.11 -8.03
N VAL A 33 0.10 22.94 -6.75
CA VAL A 33 -0.43 21.88 -5.90
C VAL A 33 -1.32 22.46 -4.82
N ASN A 34 -2.61 22.12 -4.85
CA ASN A 34 -3.56 22.48 -3.81
C ASN A 34 -3.57 21.37 -2.73
N ARG A 35 -3.12 21.70 -1.52
CA ARG A 35 -3.14 20.80 -0.36
C ARG A 35 -4.47 20.89 0.35
N SER A 36 -5.25 19.82 0.30
CA SER A 36 -6.56 19.71 0.93
C SER A 36 -6.54 18.67 2.04
N LEU A 37 -7.34 18.91 3.07
CA LEU A 37 -7.59 17.92 4.12
C LEU A 37 -8.90 17.20 3.85
N TYR A 38 -8.97 15.91 4.14
CA TYR A 38 -10.24 15.17 4.03
C TYR A 38 -11.38 15.77 4.86
N ARG A 39 -11.06 16.41 6.00
CA ARG A 39 -12.06 17.09 6.85
C ARG A 39 -12.67 18.33 6.21
N ASP A 40 -12.00 18.92 5.22
CA ASP A 40 -12.46 20.11 4.51
C ASP A 40 -13.32 19.75 3.30
N LEU A 41 -13.43 18.45 2.98
CA LEU A 41 -14.24 17.94 1.88
C LEU A 41 -15.70 17.79 2.32
N SER A 42 -16.60 18.35 1.53
CA SER A 42 -18.05 18.20 1.66
C SER A 42 -18.68 17.98 0.28
N PHE A 43 -19.95 17.61 0.27
CA PHE A 43 -20.68 17.34 -0.96
C PHE A 43 -22.05 18.01 -0.92
N LYS A 44 -22.43 18.54 -2.09
CA LYS A 44 -23.77 19.02 -2.35
C LYS A 44 -24.41 18.08 -3.38
N VAL A 45 -25.55 17.51 -3.06
CA VAL A 45 -26.29 16.59 -3.93
C VAL A 45 -27.65 17.19 -4.19
N GLU A 46 -27.92 17.62 -5.41
CA GLU A 46 -29.18 18.26 -5.83
C GLU A 46 -29.52 17.82 -7.25
N ASN A 47 -30.80 17.60 -7.52
CA ASN A 47 -31.32 17.27 -8.86
C ASN A 47 -30.57 16.12 -9.55
N GLY A 48 -30.19 15.07 -8.79
CA GLY A 48 -29.47 13.92 -9.32
C GLY A 48 -27.99 14.18 -9.64
N GLN A 49 -27.46 15.36 -9.34
CA GLN A 49 -26.06 15.72 -9.51
C GLN A 49 -25.34 15.88 -8.18
N ALA A 50 -24.10 15.48 -8.13
CA ALA A 50 -23.25 15.65 -6.95
C ALA A 50 -22.07 16.57 -7.28
N LYS A 51 -21.83 17.55 -6.41
CA LYS A 51 -20.68 18.46 -6.46
C LYS A 51 -19.80 18.26 -5.25
N ALA A 52 -18.50 18.23 -5.45
CA ALA A 52 -17.53 18.23 -4.36
C ALA A 52 -17.13 19.65 -4.00
N LEU A 53 -17.06 19.94 -2.70
CA LEU A 53 -16.61 21.23 -2.19
C LEU A 53 -15.42 20.99 -1.24
N VAL A 54 -14.42 21.86 -1.33
CA VAL A 54 -13.31 21.94 -0.39
C VAL A 54 -13.37 23.31 0.29
N ARG A 55 -13.55 23.34 1.61
CA ARG A 55 -13.74 24.58 2.39
C ARG A 55 -14.91 25.43 1.91
N GLY A 56 -15.98 24.80 1.39
CA GLY A 56 -17.17 25.48 0.88
C GLY A 56 -17.07 25.92 -0.60
N GLU A 57 -15.90 25.84 -1.22
CA GLU A 57 -15.69 26.16 -2.63
C GLU A 57 -15.82 24.90 -3.50
N GLU A 58 -16.57 25.00 -4.60
CA GLU A 58 -16.74 23.89 -5.54
C GLU A 58 -15.41 23.54 -6.24
N VAL A 59 -15.12 22.24 -6.29
CA VAL A 59 -13.94 21.73 -7.00
C VAL A 59 -14.16 21.84 -8.49
N ASN A 60 -13.40 22.71 -9.15
CA ASN A 60 -13.42 22.83 -10.61
C ASN A 60 -12.52 21.77 -11.25
N PHE A 61 -13.14 20.76 -11.86
CA PHE A 61 -12.43 19.68 -12.54
C PHE A 61 -11.77 20.08 -13.87
N GLU A 62 -12.26 21.12 -14.55
CA GLU A 62 -11.65 21.61 -15.80
C GLU A 62 -10.23 22.14 -15.60
N ASN A 63 -9.98 22.75 -14.44
CA ASN A 63 -8.68 23.25 -14.03
C ASN A 63 -7.87 22.25 -13.20
N THR A 64 -8.38 21.04 -12.98
CA THR A 64 -7.71 19.98 -12.22
C THR A 64 -7.02 19.01 -13.18
N LEU A 65 -5.71 18.89 -13.08
CA LEU A 65 -4.90 17.93 -13.85
C LEU A 65 -4.98 16.54 -13.28
N GLY A 66 -4.93 16.46 -11.95
CA GLY A 66 -4.99 15.18 -11.25
C GLY A 66 -5.23 15.31 -9.76
N MET A 67 -5.51 14.18 -9.13
CA MET A 67 -5.73 14.07 -7.70
C MET A 67 -4.86 12.98 -7.10
N TRP A 68 -4.25 13.26 -5.97
CA TRP A 68 -3.46 12.28 -5.24
C TRP A 68 -3.93 12.14 -3.79
N PHE A 69 -4.29 10.93 -3.42
CA PHE A 69 -4.87 10.61 -2.13
C PHE A 69 -3.84 9.98 -1.21
N ARG A 70 -3.56 10.63 -0.07
CA ARG A 70 -2.63 10.14 0.95
C ARG A 70 -3.39 9.91 2.25
N VAL A 71 -3.27 8.75 2.85
CA VAL A 71 -3.84 8.34 4.14
C VAL A 71 -5.23 8.91 4.45
N ALA A 72 -6.28 8.20 4.06
CA ALA A 72 -7.69 8.58 4.30
C ALA A 72 -8.21 8.20 5.70
N GLY A 73 -7.34 7.94 6.64
CA GLY A 73 -7.69 7.49 7.98
C GLY A 73 -7.67 5.97 8.10
N THR A 74 -6.87 5.50 9.04
CA THR A 74 -6.56 4.08 9.18
C THR A 74 -7.47 3.35 10.16
N ARG A 75 -7.96 4.01 11.21
CA ARG A 75 -8.69 3.35 12.29
C ARG A 75 -10.22 3.37 12.14
N SER A 76 -10.79 4.51 11.76
CA SER A 76 -12.24 4.67 11.70
C SER A 76 -12.83 4.49 10.30
N GLY A 77 -12.03 4.56 9.26
CA GLY A 77 -12.53 4.63 7.88
C GLY A 77 -13.35 5.89 7.58
N LYS A 78 -13.34 6.87 8.49
CA LYS A 78 -14.19 8.06 8.47
C LYS A 78 -14.26 8.77 7.11
N TYR A 79 -13.13 8.85 6.42
CA TYR A 79 -13.05 9.56 5.13
C TYR A 79 -12.98 8.63 3.92
N THR A 80 -13.10 7.32 4.12
CA THR A 80 -13.05 6.35 3.02
C THR A 80 -14.21 6.56 2.07
N GLU A 81 -15.43 6.68 2.60
CA GLU A 81 -16.64 6.87 1.78
C GLU A 81 -16.66 8.26 1.12
N ALA A 82 -16.20 9.30 1.82
CA ALA A 82 -16.06 10.63 1.23
C ALA A 82 -15.08 10.62 0.06
N ARG A 83 -13.91 9.97 0.19
CA ARG A 83 -12.99 9.77 -0.91
C ARG A 83 -13.63 8.99 -2.06
N ASN A 84 -14.33 7.89 -1.75
CA ASN A 84 -14.96 7.06 -2.76
C ASN A 84 -16.07 7.81 -3.52
N LEU A 85 -16.86 8.63 -2.81
CA LEU A 85 -17.85 9.49 -3.45
C LEU A 85 -17.15 10.51 -4.38
N LEU A 86 -16.09 11.19 -3.92
CA LEU A 86 -15.32 12.08 -4.77
C LEU A 86 -14.81 11.37 -6.02
N LEU A 87 -14.24 10.17 -5.88
CA LEU A 87 -13.73 9.37 -7.00
C LEU A 87 -14.81 8.95 -8.02
N ARG A 88 -16.07 8.85 -7.60
CA ARG A 88 -17.19 8.54 -8.50
C ARG A 88 -17.66 9.75 -9.32
N ILE A 89 -17.56 10.96 -8.74
CA ILE A 89 -18.03 12.18 -9.38
C ILE A 89 -16.93 12.98 -10.08
N VAL A 90 -15.65 12.66 -9.83
CA VAL A 90 -14.53 13.30 -10.52
C VAL A 90 -14.58 13.01 -12.02
N ASP A 91 -14.36 14.05 -12.83
CA ASP A 91 -14.29 13.95 -14.28
C ASP A 91 -13.30 12.85 -14.71
N LYS A 92 -13.66 12.10 -15.75
CA LYS A 92 -12.83 11.01 -16.29
C LYS A 92 -11.50 11.50 -16.87
N ASN A 93 -11.42 12.76 -17.29
CA ASN A 93 -10.21 13.39 -17.80
C ASN A 93 -9.24 13.82 -16.69
N VAL A 94 -9.64 13.76 -15.42
CA VAL A 94 -8.79 14.01 -14.26
C VAL A 94 -8.20 12.71 -13.78
N LEU A 95 -6.89 12.56 -13.84
CA LEU A 95 -6.23 11.38 -13.27
C LEU A 95 -6.31 11.40 -11.75
N ALA A 96 -7.23 10.63 -11.19
CA ALA A 96 -7.27 10.36 -9.75
C ALA A 96 -6.41 9.12 -9.48
N ILE A 97 -5.19 9.30 -8.99
CA ILE A 97 -4.22 8.21 -8.74
C ILE A 97 -4.86 7.10 -7.90
N ASN A 98 -4.78 5.86 -8.38
CA ASN A 98 -5.35 4.66 -7.78
C ASN A 98 -6.89 4.64 -7.72
N ARG A 99 -7.58 5.36 -8.60
CA ARG A 99 -9.05 5.41 -8.62
C ARG A 99 -9.68 4.02 -8.58
N GLU A 100 -9.30 3.15 -9.51
CA GLU A 100 -9.85 1.80 -9.62
C GLU A 100 -9.57 0.97 -8.36
N GLY A 101 -8.34 1.01 -7.86
CA GLY A 101 -7.96 0.32 -6.64
C GLY A 101 -8.66 0.85 -5.39
N TYR A 102 -9.08 2.12 -5.35
CA TYR A 102 -9.88 2.65 -4.24
C TYR A 102 -11.35 2.29 -4.36
N LEU A 103 -11.92 2.31 -5.55
CA LEU A 103 -13.33 1.99 -5.79
C LEU A 103 -13.60 0.48 -5.71
N GLY A 104 -12.68 -0.35 -6.21
CA GLY A 104 -12.76 -1.81 -6.14
C GLY A 104 -12.52 -2.37 -4.73
N TRP A 105 -11.78 -1.63 -3.89
CA TRP A 105 -11.36 -2.10 -2.58
C TRP A 105 -11.57 -1.05 -1.50
N ASN A 106 -12.62 -1.13 -0.74
CA ASN A 106 -12.81 -0.24 0.42
C ASN A 106 -11.63 -0.35 1.39
N ARG A 107 -11.19 -1.58 1.65
CA ARG A 107 -10.00 -1.89 2.47
C ARG A 107 -9.19 -2.97 1.77
N MET A 108 -7.99 -2.63 1.35
CA MET A 108 -7.06 -3.57 0.77
C MET A 108 -6.25 -4.23 1.89
N GLY A 109 -6.91 -5.06 2.69
CA GLY A 109 -6.27 -5.82 3.75
C GLY A 109 -5.50 -7.03 3.21
N LYS A 110 -4.65 -7.63 4.05
CA LYS A 110 -3.76 -8.74 3.63
C LYS A 110 -4.53 -9.98 3.18
N ILE A 111 -5.64 -10.31 3.84
CA ILE A 111 -6.49 -11.47 3.46
C ILE A 111 -7.11 -11.24 2.09
N ALA A 112 -7.68 -10.04 1.88
CA ALA A 112 -8.27 -9.69 0.59
C ALA A 112 -7.22 -9.68 -0.54
N GLN A 113 -6.02 -9.16 -0.28
CA GLN A 113 -4.90 -9.22 -1.22
C GLN A 113 -4.56 -10.67 -1.60
N HIS A 114 -4.51 -11.60 -0.62
CA HIS A 114 -4.26 -13.02 -0.90
C HIS A 114 -5.31 -13.62 -1.85
N GLY A 115 -6.60 -13.28 -1.67
CA GLY A 115 -7.66 -13.71 -2.58
C GLY A 115 -7.36 -13.32 -4.02
N VAL A 116 -7.11 -12.02 -4.26
CA VAL A 116 -6.78 -11.52 -5.60
C VAL A 116 -5.48 -12.11 -6.16
N PHE A 117 -4.48 -12.29 -5.32
CA PHE A 117 -3.23 -12.88 -5.77
C PHE A 117 -3.43 -14.32 -6.24
N LEU A 118 -4.21 -15.12 -5.50
CA LEU A 118 -4.53 -16.51 -5.87
C LEU A 118 -5.39 -16.59 -7.15
N GLU A 119 -6.40 -15.73 -7.30
CA GLU A 119 -7.22 -15.66 -8.51
C GLU A 119 -6.40 -15.32 -9.77
N ASN A 120 -5.22 -14.75 -9.61
CA ASN A 120 -4.36 -14.30 -10.70
C ASN A 120 -3.01 -15.02 -10.75
N ASP A 121 -2.88 -16.20 -10.15
CA ASP A 121 -1.64 -16.99 -10.12
C ASP A 121 -0.41 -16.18 -9.68
N ILE A 122 -0.59 -15.31 -8.69
CA ILE A 122 0.50 -14.55 -8.08
C ILE A 122 1.02 -15.35 -6.87
N PRO A 123 2.32 -15.69 -6.82
CA PRO A 123 2.86 -16.51 -5.76
C PRO A 123 2.83 -15.78 -4.40
N VAL A 124 2.27 -16.44 -3.40
CA VAL A 124 2.19 -15.98 -2.01
C VAL A 124 2.83 -17.02 -1.09
N ILE A 125 3.35 -16.55 0.04
CA ILE A 125 3.89 -17.46 1.07
C ILE A 125 2.79 -18.42 1.55
N PRO A 126 3.06 -19.73 1.73
CA PRO A 126 2.11 -20.67 2.30
C PRO A 126 1.46 -20.12 3.56
N THR A 127 0.13 -20.03 3.53
CA THR A 127 -0.67 -19.31 4.53
C THR A 127 -1.84 -20.15 5.00
N ARG A 128 -2.17 -20.05 6.29
CA ARG A 128 -3.41 -20.57 6.88
C ARG A 128 -4.15 -19.44 7.57
N ILE A 129 -5.49 -19.51 7.58
CA ILE A 129 -6.37 -18.58 8.29
C ILE A 129 -7.32 -19.45 9.11
N PHE A 130 -7.50 -19.12 10.39
CA PHE A 130 -8.31 -19.88 11.32
C PHE A 130 -9.26 -18.95 12.06
N TYR A 131 -10.44 -19.43 12.37
CA TYR A 131 -11.46 -18.65 13.08
C TYR A 131 -11.64 -19.11 14.53
N THR A 132 -11.24 -20.34 14.88
CA THR A 132 -11.32 -20.88 16.23
C THR A 132 -9.96 -21.40 16.73
N LYS A 133 -9.80 -21.44 18.05
CA LYS A 133 -8.56 -21.98 18.66
C LYS A 133 -8.37 -23.47 18.36
N ASP A 134 -9.48 -24.21 18.29
CA ASP A 134 -9.46 -25.64 17.98
C ASP A 134 -8.96 -25.86 16.55
N GLN A 135 -9.44 -25.09 15.57
CA GLN A 135 -8.92 -25.16 14.19
C GLN A 135 -7.40 -24.94 14.15
N VAL A 136 -6.87 -23.95 14.90
CA VAL A 136 -5.42 -23.74 14.98
C VAL A 136 -4.72 -24.97 15.51
N MET A 137 -5.24 -25.57 16.59
CA MET A 137 -4.55 -26.68 17.29
C MET A 137 -4.68 -28.02 16.55
N GLU A 138 -5.85 -28.30 15.97
CA GLU A 138 -6.15 -29.56 15.27
C GLU A 138 -5.47 -29.64 13.91
N SER A 139 -5.34 -28.52 13.20
CA SER A 139 -4.69 -28.46 11.89
C SER A 139 -3.24 -28.92 11.89
N LYS A 140 -2.54 -28.77 13.02
CA LYS A 140 -1.11 -29.08 13.17
C LYS A 140 -0.23 -28.50 12.06
N PHE A 141 -0.65 -27.35 11.47
CA PHE A 141 -0.02 -26.72 10.31
C PHE A 141 1.49 -26.42 10.48
N TRP A 142 1.95 -26.30 11.74
CA TRP A 142 3.37 -26.15 12.03
C TRP A 142 4.22 -27.38 11.67
N ARG A 143 3.62 -28.55 11.50
CA ARG A 143 4.34 -29.73 11.00
C ARG A 143 4.63 -29.63 9.51
N GLU A 144 3.74 -28.98 8.76
CA GLU A 144 3.90 -28.73 7.33
C GLU A 144 4.84 -27.53 7.08
N PHE A 145 4.64 -26.41 7.81
CA PHE A 145 5.40 -25.19 7.61
C PHE A 145 6.81 -25.24 8.19
N GLY A 146 7.04 -26.06 9.22
CA GLY A 146 8.24 -26.02 10.04
C GLY A 146 8.27 -24.80 10.96
N TRP A 147 9.31 -24.71 11.77
CA TRP A 147 9.59 -23.56 12.61
C TRP A 147 10.69 -22.70 11.99
N PRO A 148 10.67 -21.39 12.17
CA PRO A 148 9.65 -20.61 12.86
C PRO A 148 8.37 -20.38 12.02
N ILE A 149 7.27 -19.93 12.70
CA ILE A 149 6.01 -19.52 12.09
C ILE A 149 5.81 -18.03 12.32
N VAL A 150 5.23 -17.34 11.34
CA VAL A 150 4.90 -15.93 11.43
C VAL A 150 3.38 -15.73 11.42
N ALA A 151 2.86 -15.00 12.40
CA ALA A 151 1.47 -14.52 12.39
C ALA A 151 1.44 -13.02 12.08
N LYS A 152 0.69 -12.64 11.03
CA LYS A 152 0.49 -11.25 10.61
C LYS A 152 -0.96 -10.86 10.79
N HIS A 153 -1.20 -9.77 11.51
CA HIS A 153 -2.55 -9.26 11.65
C HIS A 153 -3.01 -8.58 10.34
N GLU A 154 -4.25 -8.84 9.92
CA GLU A 154 -4.90 -8.33 8.72
C GLU A 154 -4.74 -6.80 8.53
N ARG A 155 -4.93 -6.05 9.62
CA ARG A 155 -4.84 -4.58 9.64
C ARG A 155 -3.52 -4.06 10.20
N GLY A 156 -2.51 -4.92 10.31
CA GLY A 156 -1.19 -4.54 10.82
C GLY A 156 -0.42 -3.68 9.81
N TYR A 157 0.29 -2.68 10.30
CA TYR A 157 1.16 -1.81 9.49
C TYR A 157 2.53 -1.65 10.14
N GLN A 158 3.55 -1.35 9.35
CA GLN A 158 4.93 -1.13 9.80
C GLN A 158 5.51 -2.26 10.68
N GLY A 159 5.10 -3.51 10.45
CA GLY A 159 5.57 -4.66 11.24
C GLY A 159 5.08 -4.74 12.68
N LYS A 160 4.37 -3.73 13.21
CA LYS A 160 3.94 -3.68 14.63
C LYS A 160 3.00 -4.81 15.06
N SER A 161 2.35 -5.46 14.10
CA SER A 161 1.39 -6.54 14.34
C SER A 161 1.84 -7.85 13.70
N VAL A 162 3.14 -8.05 13.58
CA VAL A 162 3.77 -9.29 13.11
C VAL A 162 4.43 -9.97 14.30
N ARG A 163 4.16 -11.26 14.48
CA ARG A 163 4.73 -12.09 15.53
C ARG A 163 5.40 -13.31 14.92
N LYS A 164 6.57 -13.64 15.42
CA LYS A 164 7.30 -14.87 15.11
C LYS A 164 7.20 -15.83 16.29
N PHE A 165 7.05 -17.11 16.00
CA PHE A 165 7.03 -18.19 16.98
C PHE A 165 8.11 -19.19 16.58
N ASP A 166 9.07 -19.42 17.45
CA ASP A 166 10.18 -20.32 17.19
C ASP A 166 9.87 -21.77 17.57
N ASN A 167 8.76 -22.01 18.31
CA ASN A 167 8.35 -23.34 18.75
C ASN A 167 6.86 -23.41 19.14
N PHE A 168 6.39 -24.64 19.31
CA PHE A 168 5.00 -24.93 19.68
C PHE A 168 4.57 -24.32 21.03
N LYS A 169 5.48 -24.23 22.01
CA LYS A 169 5.16 -23.68 23.33
C LYS A 169 4.79 -22.20 23.23
N GLU A 170 5.50 -21.44 22.43
CA GLU A 170 5.22 -20.01 22.18
C GLU A 170 3.90 -19.82 21.43
N LEU A 171 3.71 -20.55 20.32
CA LEU A 171 2.49 -20.54 19.54
C LEU A 171 1.28 -20.87 20.43
N ARG A 172 1.33 -21.97 21.18
CA ARG A 172 0.24 -22.39 22.07
C ARG A 172 -0.07 -21.35 23.14
N ARG A 173 0.98 -20.72 23.73
CA ARG A 173 0.80 -19.64 24.72
C ARG A 173 0.07 -18.45 24.12
N PHE A 174 0.39 -18.07 22.88
CA PHE A 174 -0.27 -16.98 22.17
C PHE A 174 -1.73 -17.34 21.86
N VAL A 175 -2.00 -18.50 21.28
CA VAL A 175 -3.35 -18.96 20.93
C VAL A 175 -4.26 -19.03 22.16
N ARG A 176 -3.74 -19.46 23.32
CA ARG A 176 -4.53 -19.45 24.56
C ARG A 176 -4.94 -18.06 25.02
N LYS A 177 -4.07 -17.07 24.85
CA LYS A 177 -4.27 -15.68 25.32
C LYS A 177 -5.09 -14.82 24.37
N ILE A 178 -5.06 -15.10 23.08
CA ILE A 178 -5.79 -14.30 22.10
C ILE A 178 -7.30 -14.45 22.28
N ASN A 179 -8.04 -13.35 22.10
CA ASN A 179 -9.48 -13.43 21.99
C ASN A 179 -9.84 -14.13 20.68
N GLU A 180 -10.67 -15.17 20.75
CA GLU A 180 -11.06 -15.97 19.59
C GLU A 180 -11.67 -15.15 18.46
N LYS A 181 -12.45 -14.11 18.78
CA LYS A 181 -13.01 -13.18 17.81
C LYS A 181 -11.95 -12.49 16.91
N ASN A 182 -10.70 -12.49 17.36
CA ASN A 182 -9.60 -11.89 16.62
C ASN A 182 -8.79 -12.90 15.80
N LEU A 183 -9.04 -14.20 15.93
CA LEU A 183 -8.25 -15.22 15.22
C LEU A 183 -8.35 -15.09 13.71
N GLY A 184 -9.55 -14.90 13.17
CA GLY A 184 -9.79 -14.65 11.74
C GLY A 184 -9.11 -13.40 11.19
N MET A 185 -8.50 -12.59 12.05
CA MET A 185 -7.72 -11.42 11.66
C MET A 185 -6.23 -11.73 11.49
N PHE A 186 -5.80 -12.98 11.61
CA PHE A 186 -4.40 -13.36 11.45
C PHE A 186 -4.19 -14.28 10.26
N LEU A 187 -3.16 -13.94 9.49
CA LEU A 187 -2.56 -14.84 8.51
C LEU A 187 -1.39 -15.55 9.20
N TRP A 188 -1.46 -16.88 9.24
CA TRP A 188 -0.41 -17.75 9.78
C TRP A 188 0.43 -18.23 8.61
N GLN A 189 1.70 -17.84 8.55
CA GLN A 189 2.55 -18.04 7.39
C GLN A 189 3.79 -18.83 7.73
N LYS A 190 4.25 -19.64 6.76
CA LYS A 190 5.61 -20.18 6.78
C LYS A 190 6.60 -19.03 6.87
N CYS A 191 7.58 -19.12 7.76
CA CYS A 191 8.65 -18.14 7.82
C CYS A 191 9.68 -18.46 6.74
N LEU A 192 9.92 -17.52 5.83
CA LEU A 192 11.03 -17.65 4.90
C LEU A 192 12.36 -17.35 5.63
N PRO A 193 13.47 -17.99 5.25
CA PRO A 193 14.74 -17.89 5.97
C PRO A 193 15.46 -16.55 5.75
N THR A 194 14.96 -15.70 4.88
CA THR A 194 15.59 -14.42 4.53
C THR A 194 15.19 -13.31 5.51
N LYS A 195 16.18 -12.47 5.89
CA LYS A 195 15.98 -11.29 6.74
C LYS A 195 15.88 -10.00 5.92
N TRP A 196 15.51 -10.10 4.66
CA TRP A 196 15.37 -8.96 3.75
C TRP A 196 14.18 -9.15 2.81
N ASP A 197 13.69 -8.04 2.29
CA ASP A 197 12.72 -8.01 1.23
C ASP A 197 13.06 -6.94 0.19
N ILE A 198 12.38 -6.98 -0.95
CA ILE A 198 12.51 -6.02 -2.04
C ILE A 198 11.24 -5.17 -2.06
N ARG A 199 11.39 -3.85 -1.90
CA ARG A 199 10.35 -2.88 -2.18
C ARG A 199 10.47 -2.42 -3.63
N VAL A 200 9.48 -2.73 -4.44
CA VAL A 200 9.37 -2.27 -5.82
C VAL A 200 8.36 -1.14 -5.88
N ILE A 201 8.71 0.00 -6.44
CA ILE A 201 7.73 1.06 -6.76
C ILE A 201 7.25 0.87 -8.19
N VAL A 202 5.93 0.74 -8.34
CA VAL A 202 5.25 0.71 -9.62
C VAL A 202 4.47 2.02 -9.79
N LEU A 203 4.61 2.63 -10.96
CA LEU A 203 3.94 3.85 -11.33
C LEU A 203 3.44 3.76 -12.77
N GLY A 204 2.18 4.12 -13.02
CA GLY A 204 1.58 4.06 -14.36
C GLY A 204 1.56 2.67 -14.98
N GLY A 205 1.61 1.59 -14.16
CA GLY A 205 1.67 0.20 -14.59
C GLY A 205 3.08 -0.30 -14.92
N LYS A 206 4.13 0.52 -14.71
CA LYS A 206 5.53 0.17 -14.95
C LYS A 206 6.36 0.27 -13.68
N VAL A 207 7.34 -0.61 -13.54
CA VAL A 207 8.32 -0.53 -12.45
C VAL A 207 9.14 0.75 -12.63
N LEU A 208 9.11 1.62 -11.62
CA LEU A 208 9.94 2.81 -11.55
C LEU A 208 11.34 2.49 -11.02
N GLY A 209 11.43 1.54 -10.10
CA GLY A 209 12.67 1.07 -9.51
C GLY A 209 12.42 0.18 -8.30
N SER A 210 13.51 -0.28 -7.69
CA SER A 210 13.46 -1.14 -6.51
C SER A 210 14.59 -0.91 -5.53
N MET A 211 14.33 -1.22 -4.27
CA MET A 211 15.30 -1.21 -3.18
C MET A 211 15.17 -2.47 -2.34
N LYS A 212 16.29 -2.98 -1.88
CA LYS A 212 16.33 -4.04 -0.87
C LYS A 212 16.28 -3.39 0.52
N ARG A 213 15.47 -3.98 1.40
CA ARG A 213 15.38 -3.59 2.80
C ARG A 213 15.86 -4.76 3.65
N SER A 214 16.84 -4.53 4.49
CA SER A 214 17.40 -5.56 5.38
C SER A 214 17.09 -5.23 6.83
N ALA A 215 16.77 -6.25 7.61
CA ALA A 215 16.51 -6.13 9.04
C ALA A 215 17.79 -5.77 9.80
N ALA A 216 17.66 -5.01 10.89
CA ALA A 216 18.80 -4.68 11.76
C ALA A 216 18.99 -5.77 12.84
N GLY A 217 20.21 -6.23 13.04
CA GLY A 217 20.58 -7.15 14.12
C GLY A 217 19.72 -8.42 14.16
N ASP A 218 19.13 -8.71 15.32
CA ASP A 218 18.28 -9.88 15.54
C ASP A 218 16.82 -9.68 15.13
N GLU A 219 16.46 -8.51 14.61
CA GLU A 219 15.13 -8.27 14.07
C GLU A 219 14.92 -9.11 12.80
N PHE A 220 13.76 -9.76 12.69
CA PHE A 220 13.41 -10.55 11.50
C PHE A 220 12.59 -9.74 10.47
N ARG A 221 12.09 -8.56 10.87
CA ARG A 221 11.29 -7.70 10.03
C ARG A 221 12.17 -6.67 9.31
N SER A 222 12.11 -6.63 8.00
CA SER A 222 12.94 -5.79 7.12
C SER A 222 12.47 -4.33 7.01
N ASN A 223 11.51 -3.89 7.85
CA ASN A 223 10.97 -2.53 7.75
C ASN A 223 12.01 -1.46 8.12
N PHE A 224 12.24 -0.51 7.21
CA PHE A 224 13.12 0.64 7.42
C PHE A 224 12.80 1.44 8.69
N SER A 225 11.50 1.56 9.04
CA SER A 225 11.04 2.24 10.27
C SER A 225 11.50 1.56 11.57
N LEU A 226 12.04 0.35 11.50
CA LEU A 226 12.58 -0.41 12.64
C LEU A 226 14.12 -0.38 12.70
N GLY A 227 14.76 0.55 11.96
CA GLY A 227 16.22 0.69 11.95
C GLY A 227 16.94 -0.18 10.91
N GLY A 228 16.19 -0.83 10.00
CA GLY A 228 16.76 -1.58 8.89
C GLY A 228 17.52 -0.70 7.89
N SER A 229 18.42 -1.31 7.12
CA SER A 229 19.13 -0.66 6.02
C SER A 229 18.35 -0.76 4.71
N VAL A 230 18.63 0.18 3.81
CA VAL A 230 18.10 0.19 2.44
C VAL A 230 19.22 0.38 1.45
N GLU A 231 19.18 -0.32 0.33
CA GLU A 231 20.12 -0.21 -0.78
C GLU A 231 19.39 -0.36 -2.12
N PRO A 232 19.90 0.23 -3.22
CA PRO A 232 19.36 0.00 -4.55
C PRO A 232 19.37 -1.49 -4.87
N TRP A 233 18.37 -1.95 -5.60
CA TRP A 233 18.27 -3.35 -6.01
C TRP A 233 17.98 -3.47 -7.49
N SER A 234 18.70 -4.33 -8.19
CA SER A 234 18.41 -4.67 -9.59
C SER A 234 17.43 -5.82 -9.65
N LEU A 235 16.24 -5.57 -10.17
CA LEU A 235 15.22 -6.60 -10.34
C LEU A 235 15.56 -7.56 -11.46
N SER A 236 15.24 -8.84 -11.27
CA SER A 236 15.11 -9.77 -12.38
C SER A 236 13.91 -9.40 -13.26
N GLU A 237 13.95 -9.81 -14.52
CA GLU A 237 12.83 -9.59 -15.44
C GLU A 237 11.53 -10.24 -14.92
N SER A 238 11.63 -11.43 -14.33
CA SER A 238 10.48 -12.12 -13.73
C SER A 238 9.88 -11.35 -12.56
N ASP A 239 10.71 -10.76 -11.67
CA ASP A 239 10.23 -9.94 -10.55
C ASP A 239 9.61 -8.64 -11.04
N ARG A 240 10.14 -8.05 -12.12
CA ARG A 240 9.58 -6.85 -12.75
C ARG A 240 8.17 -7.14 -13.28
N ILE A 241 8.02 -8.20 -14.08
CA ILE A 241 6.73 -8.63 -14.63
C ILE A 241 5.74 -8.94 -13.49
N LEU A 242 6.20 -9.63 -12.45
CA LEU A 242 5.39 -9.96 -11.29
C LEU A 242 4.88 -8.70 -10.56
N ALA A 243 5.73 -7.72 -10.31
CA ALA A 243 5.35 -6.47 -9.65
C ALA A 243 4.36 -5.65 -10.49
N GLU A 244 4.57 -5.57 -11.80
CA GLU A 244 3.64 -4.90 -12.74
C GLU A 244 2.29 -5.63 -12.77
N LYS A 245 2.28 -6.96 -12.78
CA LYS A 245 1.05 -7.79 -12.71
C LYS A 245 0.28 -7.51 -11.41
N VAL A 246 0.95 -7.47 -10.26
CA VAL A 246 0.34 -7.13 -8.96
C VAL A 246 -0.33 -5.76 -8.99
N ALA A 247 0.36 -4.72 -9.49
CA ALA A 247 -0.20 -3.39 -9.61
C ALA A 247 -1.45 -3.37 -10.49
N LYS A 248 -1.40 -4.04 -11.64
CA LYS A 248 -2.49 -4.14 -12.62
C LYS A 248 -3.73 -4.81 -12.02
N VAL A 249 -3.60 -5.99 -11.43
CA VAL A 249 -4.76 -6.74 -10.90
C VAL A 249 -5.37 -6.07 -9.68
N CYS A 250 -4.59 -5.25 -8.96
CA CYS A 250 -5.07 -4.44 -7.85
C CYS A 250 -5.64 -3.07 -8.28
N GLY A 251 -5.60 -2.72 -9.57
CA GLY A 251 -6.07 -1.44 -10.10
C GLY A 251 -5.29 -0.23 -9.57
N LEU A 252 -3.96 -0.36 -9.49
CA LEU A 252 -3.11 0.66 -8.86
C LEU A 252 -2.19 1.34 -9.87
N ASP A 253 -2.34 2.67 -10.00
CA ASP A 253 -1.41 3.49 -10.77
C ASP A 253 -0.09 3.71 -10.03
N TYR A 254 -0.16 3.84 -8.68
CA TYR A 254 0.98 4.03 -7.79
C TYR A 254 0.91 3.06 -6.63
N CYS A 255 1.92 2.23 -6.47
CA CYS A 255 2.02 1.34 -5.32
C CYS A 255 3.47 0.93 -5.01
N GLY A 256 3.65 0.39 -3.79
CA GLY A 256 4.84 -0.37 -3.42
C GLY A 256 4.48 -1.83 -3.32
N VAL A 257 5.14 -2.68 -4.10
CA VAL A 257 5.03 -4.14 -4.04
C VAL A 257 6.18 -4.69 -3.22
N ASP A 258 5.90 -5.50 -2.22
CA ASP A 258 6.90 -6.13 -1.38
C ASP A 258 7.09 -7.58 -1.80
N ILE A 259 8.32 -7.92 -2.21
CA ILE A 259 8.73 -9.24 -2.68
C ILE A 259 9.73 -9.83 -1.69
N MET A 260 9.55 -11.08 -1.31
CA MET A 260 10.53 -11.86 -0.55
C MET A 260 10.92 -13.10 -1.34
N LYS A 261 12.18 -13.52 -1.22
CA LYS A 261 12.69 -14.72 -1.89
C LYS A 261 12.98 -15.82 -0.87
N ASP A 262 12.76 -17.07 -1.27
CA ASP A 262 13.25 -18.23 -0.52
C ASP A 262 14.72 -18.54 -0.87
N ASN A 263 15.27 -19.62 -0.31
CA ASN A 263 16.64 -20.04 -0.57
C ASN A 263 16.85 -20.55 -2.00
N ASP A 264 15.80 -20.98 -2.67
CA ASP A 264 15.83 -21.49 -4.05
C ASP A 264 15.68 -20.35 -5.07
N GLY A 265 15.51 -19.10 -4.59
CA GLY A 265 15.34 -17.91 -5.41
C GLY A 265 13.91 -17.66 -5.88
N ASN A 266 12.93 -18.46 -5.44
CA ASN A 266 11.54 -18.25 -5.78
C ASN A 266 11.02 -16.97 -5.11
N SER A 267 10.26 -16.18 -5.86
CA SER A 267 9.72 -14.90 -5.40
C SER A 267 8.28 -15.06 -4.91
N PHE A 268 7.98 -14.44 -3.77
CA PHE A 268 6.66 -14.41 -3.16
C PHE A 268 6.23 -12.96 -2.88
N ILE A 269 4.99 -12.62 -3.20
CA ILE A 269 4.44 -11.33 -2.85
C ILE A 269 4.01 -11.34 -1.38
N LEU A 270 4.54 -10.40 -0.61
CA LEU A 270 4.18 -10.19 0.80
C LEU A 270 2.92 -9.35 0.94
N GLU A 271 2.90 -8.22 0.25
CA GLU A 271 1.82 -7.26 0.24
C GLU A 271 1.99 -6.23 -0.87
N VAL A 272 0.91 -5.55 -1.22
CA VAL A 272 0.93 -4.34 -2.04
C VAL A 272 0.39 -3.15 -1.25
N ASN A 273 1.13 -2.04 -1.30
CA ASN A 273 0.83 -0.82 -0.56
C ASN A 273 0.45 0.32 -1.51
N ARG A 274 -0.84 0.65 -1.60
CA ARG A 274 -1.36 1.74 -2.45
C ARG A 274 -1.01 3.16 -2.00
N GLN A 275 -0.38 3.30 -0.84
CA GLN A 275 0.07 4.57 -0.27
C GLN A 275 1.48 4.44 0.30
N CYS A 276 2.35 3.71 -0.38
CA CYS A 276 3.70 3.50 0.11
C CYS A 276 4.44 4.84 0.25
N GLN A 277 5.25 4.92 1.30
CA GLN A 277 6.19 6.02 1.49
C GLN A 277 7.41 5.78 0.61
N PHE A 278 7.97 6.86 0.07
CA PHE A 278 9.13 6.75 -0.82
C PHE A 278 10.38 7.53 -0.36
N LYS A 279 10.37 8.11 0.85
CA LYS A 279 11.54 8.83 1.36
C LYS A 279 12.82 7.97 1.33
N GLY A 280 12.79 6.79 1.94
CA GLY A 280 13.93 5.87 1.94
C GLY A 280 14.28 5.36 0.55
N PHE A 281 13.29 5.22 -0.34
CA PHE A 281 13.49 4.82 -1.72
C PHE A 281 14.24 5.90 -2.52
N GLU A 282 13.80 7.17 -2.48
CA GLU A 282 14.51 8.28 -3.14
C GLU A 282 15.95 8.44 -2.62
N GLN A 283 16.11 8.31 -1.29
CA GLN A 283 17.43 8.41 -0.66
C GLN A 283 18.39 7.30 -1.08
N SER A 284 17.90 6.07 -1.22
CA SER A 284 18.76 4.93 -1.56
C SER A 284 19.02 4.80 -3.06
N THR A 285 18.01 5.09 -3.91
CA THR A 285 18.09 4.85 -5.35
C THR A 285 18.46 6.08 -6.17
N GLY A 286 18.27 7.29 -5.63
CA GLY A 286 18.38 8.55 -6.37
C GLY A 286 17.22 8.82 -7.35
N ILE A 287 16.24 7.89 -7.45
CA ILE A 287 15.11 8.02 -8.37
C ILE A 287 14.09 9.00 -7.78
N ASN A 288 13.75 10.04 -8.55
CA ASN A 288 12.80 11.07 -8.12
C ASN A 288 11.34 10.62 -8.36
N VAL A 289 10.75 9.98 -7.35
CA VAL A 289 9.37 9.45 -7.41
C VAL A 289 8.36 10.58 -7.55
N ALA A 290 8.56 11.68 -6.83
CA ALA A 290 7.64 12.81 -6.87
C ALA A 290 7.55 13.44 -8.28
N LYS A 291 8.70 13.61 -8.95
CA LYS A 291 8.76 14.07 -10.35
C LYS A 291 8.00 13.13 -11.27
N ALA A 292 8.28 11.83 -11.17
CA ALA A 292 7.61 10.83 -12.00
C ALA A 292 6.08 10.81 -11.81
N VAL A 293 5.58 11.02 -10.59
CA VAL A 293 4.13 11.14 -10.32
C VAL A 293 3.54 12.39 -11.00
N VAL A 294 4.22 13.54 -10.95
CA VAL A 294 3.76 14.76 -11.64
C VAL A 294 3.74 14.55 -13.14
N GLU A 295 4.78 13.97 -13.70
CA GLU A 295 4.89 13.67 -15.13
C GLU A 295 3.78 12.72 -15.60
N LEU A 296 3.47 11.67 -14.85
CA LEU A 296 2.36 10.78 -15.13
C LEU A 296 1.01 11.52 -15.14
N ILE A 297 0.79 12.43 -14.19
CA ILE A 297 -0.44 13.23 -14.14
C ILE A 297 -0.54 14.14 -15.38
N LEU A 298 0.55 14.80 -15.76
CA LEU A 298 0.59 15.66 -16.94
C LEU A 298 0.34 14.88 -18.23
N GLU A 299 1.01 13.74 -18.39
CA GLU A 299 0.86 12.87 -19.57
C GLU A 299 -0.59 12.42 -19.75
N ARG A 300 -1.21 11.89 -18.66
CA ARG A 300 -2.57 11.34 -18.72
C ARG A 300 -3.68 12.37 -18.69
N SER A 301 -3.40 13.60 -18.28
CA SER A 301 -4.40 14.66 -18.32
C SER A 301 -4.69 15.17 -19.74
N GLY A 302 -3.87 14.82 -20.73
CA GLY A 302 -4.02 15.27 -22.12
C GLY A 302 -3.96 16.80 -22.30
N LYS A 303 -3.39 17.49 -21.33
CA LYS A 303 -3.46 18.96 -21.23
C LYS A 303 -2.09 19.60 -21.13
#